data_e465c6202608f92ef25de666399c5c1c
#
_entry.id   e465c6202608f92ef25de666399c5c1c
#
_cell.length_a   1.000
_cell.length_b   1.000
_cell.length_c   1.000
_cell.angle_alpha   90.00
_cell.angle_beta   90.00
_cell.angle_gamma   90.00
#
_symmetry.space_group_name_H-M   'P 1'
#
loop_
_entity.id
_entity.type
_entity.pdbx_description
1 polymer ?
#
loop_
_entity_poly.entity_id
_entity_poly.type
_entity_poly.pdbx_seq_one_letter_code
_entity_poly.pdbx_strand_id
1 'polypeptide(L)'
;AGPALHVPSWDNEKCIGCLQCSFVCPHATVRPCLTTKEETAAAPAGYKVAVKAKSGKEYDLAIVVDQLDCLECGSCVNVCPVQALTMVPNTDEERQKMDLWYYGTETVAPKANPQNKKTVIGSQFETPLLEFSGACAGCGETPYVKLITQLFGDRMMIANATGCSSIWGASAPVSPYTMNAAGHGPAWAN
;
A
#
# COMPACT_ATOMS: atom_id res chain seq x y z
N ALA A 1 11.68 -6.12 -11.39
CA ALA A 1 12.17 -7.41 -11.14
C ALA A 1 11.10 -8.45 -10.79
N GLY A 2 10.12 -8.22 -9.92
CA GLY A 2 9.04 -9.15 -9.62
C GLY A 2 9.51 -10.48 -9.00
N PRO A 3 10.02 -10.46 -7.75
CA PRO A 3 10.57 -11.68 -7.12
C PRO A 3 9.49 -12.71 -6.75
N ALA A 4 8.24 -12.29 -6.60
CA ALA A 4 7.14 -13.16 -6.19
C ALA A 4 6.71 -14.10 -7.32
N LEU A 5 6.53 -15.38 -6.98
CA LEU A 5 5.90 -16.37 -7.87
C LEU A 5 4.37 -16.30 -7.83
N HIS A 6 3.81 -15.86 -6.70
CA HIS A 6 2.39 -15.62 -6.53
C HIS A 6 2.15 -14.22 -5.95
N VAL A 7 1.08 -13.58 -6.37
CA VAL A 7 0.67 -12.25 -5.93
C VAL A 7 -0.80 -12.26 -5.49
N PRO A 8 -1.21 -11.34 -4.59
CA PRO A 8 -2.61 -11.27 -4.20
C PRO A 8 -3.48 -10.69 -5.33
N SER A 9 -4.50 -11.43 -5.72
CA SER A 9 -5.58 -10.99 -6.60
C SER A 9 -6.78 -10.57 -5.76
N TRP A 10 -7.40 -9.44 -6.10
CA TRP A 10 -8.46 -8.83 -5.32
C TRP A 10 -9.85 -9.01 -5.95
N ASP A 11 -10.79 -9.46 -5.12
CA ASP A 11 -12.20 -9.60 -5.44
C ASP A 11 -12.98 -8.40 -4.87
N ASN A 12 -13.38 -7.49 -5.74
CA ASN A 12 -14.09 -6.27 -5.38
C ASN A 12 -15.51 -6.49 -4.87
N GLU A 13 -16.15 -7.61 -5.21
CA GLU A 13 -17.52 -7.92 -4.78
C GLU A 13 -17.58 -8.40 -3.33
N LYS A 14 -16.51 -9.07 -2.86
CA LYS A 14 -16.37 -9.49 -1.46
C LYS A 14 -15.87 -8.39 -0.54
N CYS A 15 -15.07 -7.46 -1.07
CA CYS A 15 -14.36 -6.48 -0.28
C CYS A 15 -15.32 -5.55 0.50
N ILE A 16 -15.10 -5.44 1.82
CA ILE A 16 -15.87 -4.57 2.73
C ILE A 16 -15.15 -3.25 3.06
N GLY A 17 -13.98 -3.01 2.49
CA GLY A 17 -13.21 -1.78 2.70
C GLY A 17 -12.62 -1.62 4.11
N CYS A 18 -12.29 -2.70 4.79
CA CYS A 18 -11.70 -2.64 6.14
C CYS A 18 -10.21 -2.26 6.15
N LEU A 19 -9.54 -2.28 5.02
CA LEU A 19 -8.13 -1.91 4.78
C LEU A 19 -7.08 -2.68 5.63
N GLN A 20 -7.46 -3.78 6.27
CA GLN A 20 -6.51 -4.59 7.03
C GLN A 20 -5.39 -5.14 6.14
N CYS A 21 -5.67 -5.46 4.89
CA CYS A 21 -4.68 -5.94 3.92
C CYS A 21 -3.58 -4.90 3.65
N SER A 22 -3.95 -3.63 3.50
CA SER A 22 -2.99 -2.54 3.41
C SER A 22 -2.23 -2.34 4.72
N PHE A 23 -2.94 -2.37 5.85
CA PHE A 23 -2.37 -2.14 7.17
C PHE A 23 -1.22 -3.10 7.48
N VAL A 24 -1.39 -4.40 7.20
CA VAL A 24 -0.37 -5.42 7.50
C VAL A 24 0.70 -5.59 6.41
N CYS A 25 0.55 -4.95 5.26
CA CYS A 25 1.52 -5.12 4.17
C CYS A 25 2.87 -4.51 4.56
N PRO A 26 3.95 -5.33 4.67
CA PRO A 26 5.25 -4.85 5.14
C PRO A 26 6.00 -3.99 4.11
N HIS A 27 5.60 -4.07 2.82
CA HIS A 27 6.27 -3.38 1.72
C HIS A 27 5.42 -2.28 1.07
N ALA A 28 4.23 -1.98 1.63
CA ALA A 28 3.29 -1.01 1.07
C ALA A 28 2.83 -1.30 -0.37
N THR A 29 2.86 -2.57 -0.79
CA THR A 29 2.47 -3.01 -2.14
C THR A 29 0.96 -3.25 -2.28
N VAL A 30 0.19 -3.19 -1.21
CA VAL A 30 -1.28 -3.25 -1.23
C VAL A 30 -1.80 -1.92 -0.74
N ARG A 31 -2.44 -1.15 -1.62
CA ARG A 31 -2.92 0.21 -1.30
C ARG A 31 -4.38 0.42 -1.62
N PRO A 32 -5.12 1.13 -0.75
CA PRO A 32 -6.42 1.67 -1.10
C PRO A 32 -6.24 2.91 -1.98
N CYS A 33 -7.08 3.02 -2.99
CA CYS A 33 -7.19 4.20 -3.84
C CYS A 33 -8.60 4.74 -3.79
N LEU A 34 -8.72 6.05 -3.69
CA LEU A 34 -10.00 6.77 -3.72
C LEU A 34 -10.13 7.51 -5.05
N THR A 35 -11.22 7.26 -5.77
CA THR A 35 -11.51 7.90 -7.05
C THR A 35 -12.87 8.58 -7.03
N THR A 36 -13.02 9.67 -7.76
CA THR A 36 -14.35 10.22 -8.08
C THR A 36 -15.04 9.31 -9.11
N LYS A 37 -16.30 9.54 -9.39
CA LYS A 37 -17.04 8.79 -10.43
C LYS A 37 -16.44 9.00 -11.82
N GLU A 38 -15.99 10.22 -12.11
CA GLU A 38 -15.34 10.59 -13.36
C GLU A 38 -13.99 9.88 -13.52
N GLU A 39 -13.18 9.89 -12.46
CA GLU A 39 -11.89 9.17 -12.45
C GLU A 39 -12.10 7.66 -12.57
N THR A 40 -13.09 7.08 -11.89
CA THR A 40 -13.43 5.66 -12.06
C THR A 40 -13.83 5.33 -13.49
N ALA A 41 -14.61 6.21 -14.15
CA ALA A 41 -15.01 6.01 -15.53
C ALA A 41 -13.85 6.17 -16.53
N ALA A 42 -12.84 6.97 -16.20
CA ALA A 42 -11.64 7.18 -17.03
C ALA A 42 -10.52 6.16 -16.75
N ALA A 43 -10.71 5.27 -15.78
CA ALA A 43 -9.69 4.32 -15.36
C ALA A 43 -9.35 3.28 -16.44
N PRO A 44 -8.14 2.70 -16.43
CA PRO A 44 -7.76 1.63 -17.33
C PRO A 44 -8.70 0.42 -17.26
N ALA A 45 -8.77 -0.34 -18.34
CA ALA A 45 -9.57 -1.57 -18.39
C ALA A 45 -9.20 -2.52 -17.25
N GLY A 46 -10.20 -3.05 -16.55
CA GLY A 46 -9.98 -3.92 -15.39
C GLY A 46 -9.92 -3.20 -14.04
N TYR A 47 -9.92 -1.87 -14.00
CA TYR A 47 -10.07 -1.14 -12.74
C TYR A 47 -11.43 -1.40 -12.13
N LYS A 48 -11.45 -1.84 -10.89
CA LYS A 48 -12.68 -2.21 -10.17
C LYS A 48 -12.77 -1.46 -8.86
N VAL A 49 -13.98 -1.25 -8.38
CA VAL A 49 -14.25 -0.61 -7.08
C VAL A 49 -14.99 -1.55 -6.16
N ALA A 50 -14.75 -1.43 -4.87
CA ALA A 50 -15.37 -2.27 -3.85
C ALA A 50 -16.89 -2.02 -3.77
N VAL A 51 -17.68 -3.05 -4.03
CA VAL A 51 -19.15 -2.95 -4.08
C VAL A 51 -19.75 -2.73 -2.68
N LYS A 52 -19.16 -3.33 -1.65
CA LYS A 52 -19.68 -3.34 -0.27
C LYS A 52 -18.94 -2.41 0.68
N ALA A 53 -17.98 -1.63 0.18
CA ALA A 53 -17.20 -0.75 1.04
C ALA A 53 -18.05 0.39 1.60
N LYS A 54 -17.97 0.58 2.91
CA LYS A 54 -18.63 1.68 3.62
C LYS A 54 -17.68 2.85 3.92
N SER A 55 -16.45 2.77 3.45
CA SER A 55 -15.33 3.61 3.85
C SER A 55 -15.24 4.98 3.16
N GLY A 56 -16.28 5.43 2.51
CA GLY A 56 -16.32 6.77 1.94
C GLY A 56 -17.58 6.94 1.09
N LYS A 57 -18.48 7.80 1.51
CA LYS A 57 -19.70 8.08 0.74
C LYS A 57 -19.45 8.93 -0.51
N GLU A 58 -18.33 9.66 -0.54
CA GLU A 58 -18.01 10.61 -1.60
C GLU A 58 -17.12 10.01 -2.71
N TYR A 59 -16.40 8.93 -2.41
CA TYR A 59 -15.42 8.32 -3.31
C TYR A 59 -15.69 6.84 -3.52
N ASP A 60 -15.32 6.36 -4.69
CA ASP A 60 -15.16 4.94 -4.97
C ASP A 60 -13.85 4.45 -4.36
N LEU A 61 -13.87 3.26 -3.76
CA LEU A 61 -12.68 2.62 -3.18
C LEU A 61 -12.22 1.47 -4.04
N ALA A 62 -10.98 1.49 -4.45
CA ALA A 62 -10.29 0.35 -5.06
C ALA A 62 -9.14 -0.13 -4.16
N ILE A 63 -8.77 -1.39 -4.28
CA ILE A 63 -7.51 -1.93 -3.76
C ILE A 63 -6.62 -2.26 -4.95
N VAL A 64 -5.47 -1.62 -5.01
CA VAL A 64 -4.46 -1.90 -6.03
C VAL A 64 -3.26 -2.62 -5.40
N VAL A 65 -2.60 -3.43 -6.20
CA VAL A 65 -1.46 -4.25 -5.77
C VAL A 65 -0.29 -3.99 -6.70
N ASP A 66 0.87 -3.76 -6.13
CA ASP A 66 2.13 -3.78 -6.86
C ASP A 66 2.64 -5.22 -6.98
N GLN A 67 2.58 -5.78 -8.18
CA GLN A 67 3.02 -7.13 -8.47
C GLN A 67 4.54 -7.25 -8.60
N LEU A 68 5.24 -6.13 -8.81
CA LEU A 68 6.70 -6.13 -9.00
C LEU A 68 7.47 -6.11 -7.67
N ASP A 69 6.91 -5.44 -6.67
CA ASP A 69 7.54 -5.27 -5.35
C ASP A 69 6.89 -6.14 -4.25
N CYS A 70 5.87 -6.92 -4.61
CA CYS A 70 5.28 -7.92 -3.71
C CYS A 70 6.30 -9.05 -3.42
N LEU A 71 6.46 -9.42 -2.14
CA LEU A 71 7.35 -10.49 -1.70
C LEU A 71 6.62 -11.79 -1.31
N GLU A 72 5.40 -12.01 -1.80
CA GLU A 72 4.66 -13.28 -1.64
C GLU A 72 4.44 -13.74 -0.17
N CYS A 73 4.40 -12.83 0.79
CA CYS A 73 4.31 -13.22 2.20
C CYS A 73 2.91 -13.70 2.64
N GLY A 74 1.86 -13.46 1.87
CA GLY A 74 0.49 -13.88 2.15
C GLY A 74 -0.21 -13.15 3.31
N SER A 75 0.43 -12.21 4.00
CA SER A 75 -0.15 -11.53 5.17
C SER A 75 -1.48 -10.84 4.87
N CYS A 76 -1.61 -10.20 3.70
CA CYS A 76 -2.83 -9.53 3.26
C CYS A 76 -4.00 -10.49 3.03
N VAL A 77 -3.72 -11.70 2.53
CA VAL A 77 -4.71 -12.76 2.33
C VAL A 77 -5.17 -13.32 3.67
N ASN A 78 -4.22 -13.62 4.55
CA ASN A 78 -4.50 -14.24 5.86
C ASN A 78 -5.32 -13.32 6.78
N VAL A 79 -5.13 -12.00 6.71
CA VAL A 79 -5.84 -11.04 7.57
C VAL A 79 -7.24 -10.71 7.03
N CYS A 80 -7.56 -11.04 5.79
CA CYS A 80 -8.81 -10.63 5.16
C CYS A 80 -10.02 -11.40 5.72
N PRO A 81 -10.92 -10.74 6.49
CA PRO A 81 -12.01 -11.43 7.19
C PRO A 81 -13.09 -11.98 6.24
N VAL A 82 -13.12 -11.50 5.00
CA VAL A 82 -14.10 -11.89 3.98
C VAL A 82 -13.46 -12.61 2.79
N GLN A 83 -12.18 -12.96 2.89
CA GLN A 83 -11.44 -13.66 1.85
C GLN A 83 -11.57 -13.00 0.47
N ALA A 84 -11.49 -11.67 0.44
CA ALA A 84 -11.50 -10.87 -0.79
C ALA A 84 -10.15 -10.85 -1.50
N LEU A 85 -9.12 -11.48 -0.95
CA LEU A 85 -7.79 -11.61 -1.54
C LEU A 85 -7.41 -13.09 -1.60
N THR A 86 -6.85 -13.51 -2.72
CA THR A 86 -6.32 -14.87 -2.93
C THR A 86 -4.98 -14.78 -3.64
N MET A 87 -4.03 -15.66 -3.28
CA MET A 87 -2.76 -15.74 -4.02
C MET A 87 -2.98 -16.43 -5.37
N VAL A 88 -2.49 -15.81 -6.43
CA VAL A 88 -2.52 -16.33 -7.81
C VAL A 88 -1.12 -16.31 -8.40
N PRO A 89 -0.80 -17.19 -9.37
CA PRO A 89 0.49 -17.14 -10.07
C PRO A 89 0.76 -15.77 -10.69
N ASN A 90 1.97 -15.23 -10.51
CA ASN A 90 2.39 -13.94 -11.05
C ASN A 90 2.77 -14.07 -12.54
N THR A 91 1.78 -14.27 -13.38
CA THR A 91 1.92 -14.37 -14.84
C THR A 91 2.13 -13.00 -15.47
N ASP A 92 2.49 -12.97 -16.75
CA ASP A 92 2.60 -11.71 -17.49
C ASP A 92 1.26 -10.96 -17.56
N GLU A 93 0.13 -11.68 -17.58
CA GLU A 93 -1.21 -11.09 -17.51
C GLU A 93 -1.48 -10.41 -16.16
N GLU A 94 -1.06 -11.05 -15.04
CA GLU A 94 -1.15 -10.41 -13.72
C GLU A 94 -0.25 -9.17 -13.65
N ARG A 95 0.95 -9.20 -14.23
CA ARG A 95 1.89 -8.06 -14.26
C ARG A 95 1.36 -6.88 -15.07
N GLN A 96 0.53 -7.09 -16.07
CA GLN A 96 -0.14 -5.99 -16.80
C GLN A 96 -1.06 -5.16 -15.89
N LYS A 97 -1.51 -5.71 -14.75
CA LYS A 97 -2.29 -4.95 -13.76
C LYS A 97 -1.47 -3.87 -13.04
N MET A 98 -0.17 -3.77 -13.29
CA MET A 98 0.64 -2.61 -12.85
C MET A 98 0.08 -1.28 -13.40
N ASP A 99 -0.61 -1.29 -14.54
CA ASP A 99 -1.30 -0.11 -15.03
C ASP A 99 -2.37 0.40 -14.04
N LEU A 100 -3.03 -0.52 -13.33
CA LEU A 100 -4.01 -0.19 -12.29
C LEU A 100 -3.33 0.40 -11.05
N TRP A 101 -2.16 -0.11 -10.70
CA TRP A 101 -1.33 0.43 -9.63
C TRP A 101 -0.91 1.86 -9.93
N TYR A 102 -0.27 2.11 -11.09
CA TYR A 102 0.18 3.45 -11.50
C TYR A 102 -0.99 4.42 -11.62
N TYR A 103 -2.12 3.96 -12.13
CA TYR A 103 -3.33 4.78 -12.18
C TYR A 103 -3.75 5.23 -10.78
N GLY A 104 -3.91 4.30 -9.84
CA GLY A 104 -4.41 4.60 -8.50
C GLY A 104 -3.43 5.35 -7.60
N THR A 105 -2.11 5.21 -7.81
CA THR A 105 -1.08 5.79 -6.93
C THR A 105 -0.38 7.01 -7.49
N GLU A 106 -0.33 7.17 -8.82
CA GLU A 106 0.44 8.23 -9.47
C GLU A 106 -0.42 9.14 -10.34
N THR A 107 -1.47 8.60 -11.01
CA THR A 107 -2.31 9.38 -11.93
C THR A 107 -3.45 10.08 -11.21
N VAL A 108 -4.11 9.36 -10.29
CA VAL A 108 -5.23 9.91 -9.52
C VAL A 108 -4.70 10.90 -8.47
N ALA A 109 -5.22 12.11 -8.50
CA ALA A 109 -4.86 13.12 -7.49
C ALA A 109 -5.24 12.66 -6.08
N PRO A 110 -4.38 12.89 -5.07
CA PRO A 110 -4.69 12.55 -3.68
C PRO A 110 -6.01 13.17 -3.22
N LYS A 111 -6.82 12.39 -2.52
CA LYS A 111 -8.09 12.83 -1.95
C LYS A 111 -7.95 13.18 -0.48
N ALA A 112 -8.83 14.06 0.00
CA ALA A 112 -8.97 14.27 1.43
C ALA A 112 -9.35 12.96 2.12
N ASN A 113 -8.71 12.67 3.25
CA ASN A 113 -8.99 11.44 3.99
C ASN A 113 -10.45 11.46 4.49
N PRO A 114 -11.30 10.52 4.06
CA PRO A 114 -12.71 10.49 4.45
C PRO A 114 -12.93 9.95 5.87
N GLN A 115 -11.87 9.53 6.55
CA GLN A 115 -11.92 8.90 7.87
C GLN A 115 -10.96 9.59 8.85
N ASN A 116 -11.15 9.33 10.14
CA ASN A 116 -10.18 9.77 11.14
C ASN A 116 -8.88 8.98 10.98
N LYS A 117 -7.78 9.65 10.65
CA LYS A 117 -6.47 9.04 10.44
C LYS A 117 -5.89 8.29 11.65
N LYS A 118 -6.46 8.49 12.85
CA LYS A 118 -6.07 7.75 14.06
C LYS A 118 -6.75 6.39 14.19
N THR A 119 -7.58 5.98 13.24
CA THR A 119 -8.17 4.64 13.15
C THR A 119 -7.40 3.77 12.17
N VAL A 120 -7.56 2.44 12.27
CA VAL A 120 -6.94 1.49 11.33
C VAL A 120 -7.29 1.83 9.88
N ILE A 121 -8.58 2.03 9.59
CA ILE A 121 -9.04 2.38 8.24
C ILE A 121 -8.49 3.74 7.81
N GLY A 122 -8.66 4.77 8.64
CA GLY A 122 -8.26 6.13 8.31
C GLY A 122 -6.75 6.27 8.11
N SER A 123 -5.92 5.55 8.88
CA SER A 123 -4.48 5.60 8.71
C SER A 123 -4.02 5.12 7.34
N GLN A 124 -4.76 4.19 6.73
CA GLN A 124 -4.39 3.59 5.44
C GLN A 124 -4.76 4.46 4.23
N PHE A 125 -5.55 5.51 4.41
CA PHE A 125 -5.74 6.53 3.38
C PHE A 125 -4.62 7.59 3.34
N GLU A 126 -3.75 7.60 4.35
CA GLU A 126 -2.53 8.43 4.33
C GLU A 126 -1.45 7.75 3.48
N THR A 127 -0.72 8.51 2.69
CA THR A 127 0.38 7.99 1.87
C THR A 127 1.49 7.45 2.77
N PRO A 128 1.91 6.19 2.61
CA PRO A 128 3.07 5.69 3.33
C PRO A 128 4.35 6.39 2.85
N LEU A 129 5.20 6.81 3.78
CA LEU A 129 6.52 7.35 3.47
C LEU A 129 7.63 6.35 3.82
N LEU A 130 7.28 5.08 3.92
CA LEU A 130 8.14 3.91 3.88
C LEU A 130 7.49 2.91 2.92
N GLU A 131 8.20 2.55 1.86
CA GLU A 131 7.69 1.62 0.84
C GLU A 131 8.83 0.83 0.19
N PHE A 132 8.51 -0.36 -0.31
CA PHE A 132 9.44 -1.21 -1.06
C PHE A 132 10.78 -1.42 -0.35
N SER A 133 10.73 -1.63 0.98
CA SER A 133 11.92 -1.86 1.78
C SER A 133 12.57 -3.21 1.44
N GLY A 134 13.89 -3.31 1.61
CA GLY A 134 14.63 -4.56 1.50
C GLY A 134 14.43 -5.52 2.68
N ALA A 135 13.38 -5.35 3.48
CA ALA A 135 13.05 -6.23 4.59
C ALA A 135 12.54 -7.59 4.11
N CYS A 136 12.56 -8.57 4.99
CA CYS A 136 12.10 -9.93 4.70
C CYS A 136 10.63 -9.98 4.28
N ALA A 137 10.26 -10.98 3.48
CA ALA A 137 8.87 -11.30 3.21
C ALA A 137 8.12 -11.55 4.53
N GLY A 138 7.00 -10.83 4.75
CA GLY A 138 6.26 -10.93 6.00
C GLY A 138 6.95 -10.30 7.22
N CYS A 139 7.87 -9.36 7.02
CA CYS A 139 8.54 -8.65 8.11
C CYS A 139 7.52 -8.12 9.12
N GLY A 140 7.72 -8.42 10.41
CA GLY A 140 6.84 -7.97 11.48
C GLY A 140 7.13 -6.55 11.98
N GLU A 141 8.23 -5.93 11.54
CA GLU A 141 8.65 -4.59 11.97
C GLU A 141 8.15 -3.50 11.01
N THR A 142 8.33 -3.68 9.71
CA THR A 142 8.05 -2.65 8.72
C THR A 142 6.59 -2.18 8.64
N PRO A 143 5.54 -2.98 8.93
CA PRO A 143 4.18 -2.47 9.01
C PRO A 143 3.99 -1.39 10.08
N TYR A 144 4.67 -1.51 11.23
CA TYR A 144 4.63 -0.49 12.29
C TYR A 144 5.34 0.79 11.87
N VAL A 145 6.51 0.65 11.25
CA VAL A 145 7.26 1.81 10.76
C VAL A 145 6.49 2.51 9.63
N LYS A 146 5.89 1.75 8.72
CA LYS A 146 4.99 2.30 7.69
C LYS A 146 3.85 3.09 8.31
N LEU A 147 3.14 2.53 9.30
CA LEU A 147 2.07 3.23 10.01
C LEU A 147 2.54 4.54 10.64
N ILE A 148 3.70 4.54 11.30
CA ILE A 148 4.25 5.74 11.90
C ILE A 148 4.56 6.78 10.83
N THR A 149 5.09 6.37 9.66
CA THR A 149 5.32 7.30 8.55
C THR A 149 4.02 7.86 7.96
N GLN A 150 2.95 7.07 7.90
CA GLN A 150 1.63 7.55 7.46
C GLN A 150 1.07 8.63 8.40
N LEU A 151 1.34 8.53 9.70
CA LEU A 151 0.82 9.47 10.71
C LEU A 151 1.70 10.70 10.94
N PHE A 152 3.02 10.54 10.82
CA PHE A 152 3.99 11.53 11.27
C PHE A 152 5.17 11.73 10.32
N GLY A 153 5.24 10.99 9.20
CA GLY A 153 6.43 10.90 8.35
C GLY A 153 6.90 12.23 7.76
N ASP A 154 5.98 13.19 7.58
CA ASP A 154 6.28 14.54 7.10
C ASP A 154 7.22 15.36 8.03
N ARG A 155 7.34 14.94 9.28
CA ARG A 155 8.12 15.64 10.35
C ARG A 155 8.91 14.69 11.25
N MET A 156 9.11 13.44 10.82
CA MET A 156 9.84 12.44 11.59
C MET A 156 11.35 12.68 11.49
N MET A 157 12.01 12.48 12.61
CA MET A 157 13.46 12.31 12.70
C MET A 157 13.73 10.91 13.25
N ILE A 158 14.49 10.11 12.53
CA ILE A 158 14.77 8.71 12.86
C ILE A 158 16.25 8.62 13.23
N ALA A 159 16.54 8.20 14.46
CA ALA A 159 17.87 7.81 14.89
C ALA A 159 17.90 6.29 15.09
N ASN A 160 18.73 5.62 14.33
CA ASN A 160 18.87 4.16 14.33
C ASN A 160 20.13 3.74 15.06
N ALA A 161 20.16 2.43 15.41
CA ALA A 161 21.37 1.70 15.76
C ALA A 161 21.48 0.48 14.84
N THR A 162 22.65 -0.13 14.79
CA THR A 162 22.89 -1.32 13.94
C THR A 162 21.88 -2.43 14.25
N GLY A 163 21.17 -2.86 13.22
CA GLY A 163 20.13 -3.88 13.27
C GLY A 163 19.37 -3.96 11.95
N CYS A 164 18.22 -4.64 11.94
CA CYS A 164 17.39 -4.76 10.73
C CYS A 164 16.99 -3.40 10.17
N SER A 165 16.60 -2.45 11.01
CA SER A 165 16.18 -1.12 10.58
C SER A 165 17.29 -0.30 9.94
N SER A 166 18.56 -0.54 10.31
CA SER A 166 19.70 0.05 9.60
C SER A 166 19.91 -0.57 8.23
N ILE A 167 19.72 -1.89 8.13
CA ILE A 167 19.98 -2.64 6.90
C ILE A 167 18.92 -2.34 5.84
N TRP A 168 17.64 -2.47 6.16
CA TRP A 168 16.58 -2.18 5.19
C TRP A 168 16.29 -0.68 5.06
N GLY A 169 16.68 0.14 6.04
CA GLY A 169 16.38 1.57 6.07
C GLY A 169 17.39 2.47 5.37
N ALA A 170 18.65 2.05 5.26
CA ALA A 170 19.71 2.89 4.71
C ALA A 170 20.87 2.15 4.07
N SER A 171 20.65 0.98 3.52
CA SER A 171 21.65 0.39 2.64
C SER A 171 21.81 1.27 1.40
N ALA A 172 22.74 2.22 1.50
CA ALA A 172 23.04 3.12 0.38
C ALA A 172 23.34 2.31 -0.88
N PRO A 173 22.88 2.74 -2.08
CA PRO A 173 22.26 4.03 -2.37
C PRO A 173 20.73 4.04 -2.20
N VAL A 174 20.11 2.98 -1.76
CA VAL A 174 18.65 2.82 -1.75
C VAL A 174 18.11 3.00 -0.33
N SER A 175 17.20 3.94 -0.14
CA SER A 175 16.42 4.10 1.08
C SER A 175 14.94 3.86 0.78
N PRO A 176 14.21 3.10 1.61
CA PRO A 176 12.77 2.89 1.45
C PRO A 176 11.93 4.07 1.94
N TYR A 177 12.55 5.05 2.60
CA TYR A 177 11.87 6.27 3.03
C TYR A 177 11.72 7.22 1.84
N THR A 178 10.52 7.77 1.70
CA THR A 178 10.17 8.68 0.61
C THR A 178 9.56 9.98 1.15
N MET A 179 9.14 10.86 0.25
CA MET A 179 8.58 12.17 0.57
C MET A 179 7.15 12.29 0.07
N ASN A 180 6.37 13.11 0.73
CA ASN A 180 5.03 13.50 0.26
C ASN A 180 5.11 14.51 -0.89
N ALA A 181 3.98 14.89 -1.47
CA ALA A 181 3.88 15.83 -2.57
C ALA A 181 4.45 17.24 -2.24
N ALA A 182 4.58 17.59 -0.96
CA ALA A 182 5.19 18.85 -0.51
C ALA A 182 6.72 18.74 -0.34
N GLY A 183 7.32 17.59 -0.64
CA GLY A 183 8.76 17.35 -0.48
C GLY A 183 9.20 17.07 0.96
N HIS A 184 8.26 16.74 1.85
CA HIS A 184 8.56 16.42 3.25
C HIS A 184 8.51 14.91 3.46
N GLY A 185 9.50 14.39 4.21
CA GLY A 185 9.59 12.98 4.57
C GLY A 185 10.53 12.78 5.76
N PRO A 186 10.68 11.53 6.23
CA PRO A 186 11.53 11.21 7.37
C PRO A 186 12.99 11.60 7.13
N ALA A 187 13.60 12.29 8.10
CA ALA A 187 15.05 12.44 8.16
C ALA A 187 15.63 11.21 8.90
N TRP A 188 16.61 10.57 8.29
CA TRP A 188 17.17 9.32 8.81
C TRP A 188 18.67 9.47 9.13
N ALA A 189 19.08 8.94 10.29
CA ALA A 189 20.46 8.83 10.70
C ALA A 189 20.70 7.50 11.43
N ASN A 190 21.93 6.97 11.31
CA ASN A 190 22.37 5.76 12.00
C ASN A 190 23.50 6.09 12.99
#